data_fb63f0aeb51574825e8395332966c972
#
_entry.id   fb63f0aeb51574825e8395332966c972
#
_cell.length_a   1.000
_cell.length_b   1.000
_cell.length_c   1.000
_cell.angle_alpha   90.00
_cell.angle_beta   90.00
_cell.angle_gamma   90.00
#
_symmetry.space_group_name_H-M   'P 1'
#
loop_
_entity.id
_entity.type
_entity.pdbx_description
1 polymer ?
#
loop_
_entity_poly.entity_id
_entity_poly.type
_entity_poly.pdbx_seq_one_letter_code
_entity_poly.pdbx_strand_id
1 'polypeptide(L)'
;MDYPDRVVLGENEVNFKKPIIGVVCDVIKNGANSFHGAGEKYINAIAHGANAIPILIPAKTAGEDLKSLSDFFDADFFGQLDGVFFPGSPSNVEPHHYGNEKSATPDSHDRQRDGSSLPLIKLAIEKGIPLLAACRGMQELNVAMGGELYQQLYNHEQFIEHRENKEADRKGQYQLAHEVSLTANGLLANILGQNSHQVNSLHGQGIKTLGQGLTVEAYAPDGLIEAISCIDESSFAIGVQWHPEWNFSQDKLSTALFKAFGDEVYKRFMQK
;
A
#
# COMPACT_ATOMS: atom_id res chain seq x y z
N MET A 1 -13.07 20.57 -2.57
CA MET A 1 -13.35 21.31 -1.32
C MET A 1 -12.10 22.09 -0.97
N ASP A 2 -12.24 23.40 -0.80
CA ASP A 2 -11.15 24.21 -0.25
C ASP A 2 -11.09 23.92 1.25
N TYR A 3 -10.01 23.31 1.70
CA TYR A 3 -9.77 23.08 3.12
C TYR A 3 -9.48 24.40 3.82
N PRO A 4 -10.10 24.71 4.96
CA PRO A 4 -9.86 25.97 5.67
C PRO A 4 -8.41 26.03 6.18
N ASP A 5 -7.75 27.15 5.93
CA ASP A 5 -6.34 27.42 6.26
C ASP A 5 -6.05 27.57 7.77
N ARG A 6 -7.04 27.53 8.65
CA ARG A 6 -6.84 27.74 10.09
C ARG A 6 -7.88 27.04 10.96
N VAL A 7 -7.41 26.17 11.83
CA VAL A 7 -8.02 25.91 13.15
C VAL A 7 -7.15 26.61 14.19
N VAL A 8 -7.70 27.59 14.91
CA VAL A 8 -7.00 28.28 16.00
C VAL A 8 -7.35 27.55 17.28
N LEU A 9 -6.37 26.86 17.87
CA LEU A 9 -6.40 26.31 19.21
C LEU A 9 -5.34 27.01 20.07
N GLY A 10 -5.48 26.97 21.38
CA GLY A 10 -4.76 27.77 22.38
C GLY A 10 -3.21 27.75 22.27
N GLU A 11 -2.57 28.68 22.96
CA GLU A 11 -1.18 29.16 22.78
C GLU A 11 -0.03 28.15 22.95
N ASN A 12 -0.27 26.82 23.18
CA ASN A 12 0.78 25.82 23.43
C ASN A 12 0.65 24.49 22.67
N GLU A 13 -0.23 24.39 21.68
CA GLU A 13 -0.33 23.16 20.87
C GLU A 13 0.29 23.37 19.49
N VAL A 14 1.26 22.51 19.14
CA VAL A 14 1.78 22.43 17.76
C VAL A 14 0.67 21.84 16.89
N ASN A 15 -0.10 22.68 16.26
CA ASN A 15 -1.17 22.25 15.37
C ASN A 15 -0.61 22.12 13.94
N PHE A 16 -0.43 20.88 13.47
CA PHE A 16 -0.14 20.64 12.08
C PHE A 16 -1.37 21.04 11.26
N LYS A 17 -1.17 21.90 10.27
CA LYS A 17 -2.24 22.36 9.36
C LYS A 17 -2.74 21.27 8.40
N LYS A 18 -2.06 20.11 8.35
CA LYS A 18 -2.33 18.98 7.47
C LYS A 18 -2.21 17.67 8.24
N PRO A 19 -3.00 16.66 7.86
CA PRO A 19 -2.89 15.33 8.47
C PRO A 19 -1.55 14.68 8.17
N ILE A 20 -1.19 13.71 9.02
CA ILE A 20 0.07 12.96 8.93
C ILE A 20 -0.22 11.55 8.43
N ILE A 21 0.42 11.16 7.33
CA ILE A 21 0.38 9.79 6.80
C ILE A 21 1.74 9.13 6.99
N GLY A 22 1.74 7.99 7.69
CA GLY A 22 2.91 7.12 7.78
C GLY A 22 3.13 6.35 6.48
N VAL A 23 4.33 6.45 5.91
CA VAL A 23 4.76 5.70 4.71
C VAL A 23 5.73 4.62 5.15
N VAL A 24 5.36 3.35 5.01
CA VAL A 24 6.19 2.22 5.44
C VAL A 24 7.42 2.09 4.54
N CYS A 25 8.59 1.94 5.16
CA CYS A 25 9.87 1.82 4.46
C CYS A 25 10.21 0.39 4.06
N ASP A 26 10.94 0.27 2.95
CA ASP A 26 11.76 -0.90 2.64
C ASP A 26 13.07 -0.86 3.41
N VAL A 27 13.71 -2.02 3.57
CA VAL A 27 15.11 -2.12 4.01
C VAL A 27 15.98 -2.33 2.77
N ILE A 28 16.77 -1.31 2.48
CA ILE A 28 17.59 -1.21 1.26
C ILE A 28 19.06 -1.41 1.66
N LYS A 29 19.72 -2.42 1.10
CA LYS A 29 21.18 -2.59 1.25
C LYS A 29 21.93 -1.76 0.21
N ASN A 30 22.86 -0.93 0.69
CA ASN A 30 23.79 -0.19 -0.15
C ASN A 30 25.21 -0.39 0.38
N GLY A 31 25.97 -1.24 -0.29
CA GLY A 31 27.28 -1.70 0.20
C GLY A 31 27.12 -2.48 1.52
N ALA A 32 27.86 -2.09 2.55
CA ALA A 32 27.84 -2.71 3.87
C ALA A 32 26.71 -2.17 4.79
N ASN A 33 25.97 -1.16 4.37
CA ASN A 33 24.99 -0.49 5.22
C ASN A 33 23.55 -0.83 4.81
N SER A 34 22.65 -0.93 5.80
CA SER A 34 21.21 -1.02 5.61
C SER A 34 20.56 0.33 5.82
N PHE A 35 19.63 0.70 4.93
CA PHE A 35 18.87 1.94 4.96
C PHE A 35 17.38 1.62 4.97
N HIS A 36 16.60 2.42 5.69
CA HIS A 36 15.16 2.36 5.62
C HIS A 36 14.66 3.52 4.77
N GLY A 37 13.89 3.23 3.71
CA GLY A 37 13.48 4.25 2.76
C GLY A 37 12.24 3.89 1.94
N ALA A 38 11.65 4.91 1.33
CA ALA A 38 10.57 4.76 0.35
C ALA A 38 10.90 5.60 -0.89
N GLY A 39 10.47 5.12 -2.06
CA GLY A 39 10.71 5.82 -3.33
C GLY A 39 10.03 7.18 -3.37
N GLU A 40 10.67 8.20 -3.99
CA GLU A 40 10.16 9.57 -4.12
C GLU A 40 8.75 9.66 -4.70
N LYS A 41 8.40 8.77 -5.63
CA LYS A 41 7.06 8.71 -6.25
C LYS A 41 5.94 8.48 -5.23
N TYR A 42 6.19 7.67 -4.20
CA TYR A 42 5.24 7.40 -3.11
C TYR A 42 5.08 8.63 -2.19
N ILE A 43 6.22 9.23 -1.81
CA ILE A 43 6.25 10.46 -1.02
C ILE A 43 5.49 11.58 -1.74
N ASN A 44 5.76 11.74 -3.05
CA ASN A 44 5.10 12.73 -3.89
C ASN A 44 3.57 12.52 -3.98
N ALA A 45 3.13 11.27 -4.16
CA ALA A 45 1.71 10.94 -4.24
C ALA A 45 0.96 11.19 -2.92
N ILE A 46 1.60 10.92 -1.77
CA ILE A 46 1.02 11.25 -0.46
C ILE A 46 0.99 12.76 -0.24
N ALA A 47 2.09 13.47 -0.51
CA ALA A 47 2.15 14.91 -0.27
C ALA A 47 1.16 15.70 -1.15
N HIS A 48 1.06 15.35 -2.44
CA HIS A 48 0.32 16.13 -3.44
C HIS A 48 -0.98 15.47 -3.89
N GLY A 49 -1.08 14.14 -3.86
CA GLY A 49 -2.30 13.40 -4.19
C GLY A 49 -3.27 13.30 -3.01
N ALA A 50 -2.78 12.90 -1.84
CA ALA A 50 -3.58 12.83 -0.62
C ALA A 50 -3.59 14.14 0.18
N ASN A 51 -2.80 15.14 -0.20
CA ASN A 51 -2.67 16.45 0.46
C ASN A 51 -2.32 16.36 1.96
N ALA A 52 -1.37 15.48 2.31
CA ALA A 52 -0.98 15.17 3.67
C ALA A 52 0.54 15.30 3.87
N ILE A 53 1.00 15.27 5.12
CA ILE A 53 2.42 15.25 5.48
C ILE A 53 2.90 13.79 5.47
N PRO A 54 3.79 13.37 4.55
CA PRO A 54 4.36 12.03 4.56
C PRO A 54 5.45 11.92 5.63
N ILE A 55 5.33 10.93 6.53
CA ILE A 55 6.39 10.57 7.48
C ILE A 55 6.84 9.14 7.19
N LEU A 56 8.15 8.95 6.96
CA LEU A 56 8.73 7.63 6.71
C LEU A 56 8.76 6.83 8.02
N ILE A 57 8.18 5.64 8.00
CA ILE A 57 8.17 4.71 9.14
C ILE A 57 9.18 3.61 8.88
N PRO A 58 10.32 3.56 9.61
CA PRO A 58 11.27 2.49 9.49
C PRO A 58 10.68 1.16 9.96
N ALA A 59 11.22 0.05 9.47
CA ALA A 59 10.87 -1.26 10.01
C ALA A 59 11.20 -1.32 11.50
N LYS A 60 10.26 -1.87 12.31
CA LYS A 60 10.40 -1.95 13.77
C LYS A 60 11.17 -3.18 14.26
N THR A 61 11.29 -4.20 13.44
CA THR A 61 12.02 -5.43 13.80
C THR A 61 13.52 -5.23 13.73
N ALA A 62 14.24 -6.02 14.54
CA ALA A 62 15.70 -5.95 14.57
C ALA A 62 16.32 -6.28 13.20
N GLY A 63 17.37 -5.58 12.88
CA GLY A 63 18.20 -5.77 11.69
C GLY A 63 19.66 -5.99 12.04
N GLU A 64 20.53 -5.78 11.09
CA GLU A 64 21.97 -5.96 11.25
C GLU A 64 22.55 -4.95 12.25
N ASP A 65 22.19 -3.66 12.09
CA ASP A 65 22.64 -2.56 12.97
C ASP A 65 21.49 -1.99 13.81
N LEU A 66 20.24 -2.38 13.53
CA LEU A 66 19.06 -1.86 14.20
C LEU A 66 18.60 -2.83 15.30
N LYS A 67 18.55 -2.35 16.54
CA LYS A 67 17.81 -3.04 17.60
C LYS A 67 16.31 -2.91 17.36
N SER A 68 15.51 -3.85 17.90
CA SER A 68 14.05 -3.76 17.81
C SER A 68 13.54 -2.41 18.30
N LEU A 69 12.64 -1.81 17.53
CA LEU A 69 11.93 -0.59 17.86
C LEU A 69 10.51 -0.88 18.38
N SER A 70 10.18 -2.14 18.70
CA SER A 70 8.81 -2.53 19.08
C SER A 70 8.30 -1.81 20.31
N ASP A 71 9.19 -1.45 21.26
CA ASP A 71 8.84 -0.70 22.46
C ASP A 71 8.59 0.79 22.20
N PHE A 72 8.99 1.30 21.04
CA PHE A 72 8.81 2.70 20.62
C PHE A 72 7.66 2.87 19.63
N PHE A 73 7.42 1.85 18.81
CA PHE A 73 6.38 1.84 17.79
C PHE A 73 5.22 0.94 18.24
N ASP A 74 4.55 1.38 19.28
CA ASP A 74 3.38 0.71 19.85
C ASP A 74 2.06 1.23 19.23
N ALA A 75 0.97 0.74 19.77
CA ALA A 75 -0.38 1.11 19.33
C ALA A 75 -0.69 2.60 19.57
N ASP A 76 -0.08 3.24 20.58
CA ASP A 76 -0.30 4.64 20.89
C ASP A 76 0.44 5.54 19.90
N PHE A 77 1.69 5.18 19.54
CA PHE A 77 2.41 5.86 18.47
C PHE A 77 1.64 5.82 17.14
N PHE A 78 1.23 4.63 16.70
CA PHE A 78 0.47 4.50 15.45
C PHE A 78 -0.90 5.17 15.52
N GLY A 79 -1.51 5.26 16.69
CA GLY A 79 -2.73 6.01 16.93
C GLY A 79 -2.60 7.52 16.64
N GLN A 80 -1.37 8.08 16.68
CA GLN A 80 -1.12 9.47 16.31
C GLN A 80 -1.17 9.72 14.80
N LEU A 81 -0.99 8.68 13.96
CA LEU A 81 -1.10 8.83 12.52
C LEU A 81 -2.57 9.02 12.11
N ASP A 82 -2.79 9.82 11.10
CA ASP A 82 -4.10 10.05 10.52
C ASP A 82 -4.41 9.09 9.38
N GLY A 83 -3.36 8.49 8.79
CA GLY A 83 -3.43 7.45 7.80
C GLY A 83 -2.11 6.69 7.69
N VAL A 84 -2.13 5.53 7.03
CA VAL A 84 -0.93 4.74 6.71
C VAL A 84 -0.93 4.33 5.24
N PHE A 85 0.25 4.38 4.62
CA PHE A 85 0.46 3.96 3.25
C PHE A 85 1.52 2.87 3.18
N PHE A 86 1.15 1.75 2.55
CA PHE A 86 2.03 0.60 2.30
C PHE A 86 2.45 0.61 0.84
N PRO A 87 3.64 1.10 0.51
CA PRO A 87 4.11 1.21 -0.88
C PRO A 87 4.48 -0.14 -1.48
N GLY A 88 4.61 -0.17 -2.80
CA GLY A 88 5.27 -1.27 -3.51
C GLY A 88 6.73 -1.41 -3.14
N SER A 89 7.30 -2.59 -3.42
CA SER A 89 8.70 -2.94 -3.14
C SER A 89 9.21 -3.93 -4.19
N PRO A 90 10.50 -3.94 -4.49
CA PRO A 90 11.10 -5.00 -5.27
C PRO A 90 11.21 -6.34 -4.51
N SER A 91 11.01 -6.33 -3.19
CA SER A 91 11.03 -7.56 -2.38
C SER A 91 9.68 -8.27 -2.41
N ASN A 92 9.70 -9.58 -2.17
CA ASN A 92 8.54 -10.46 -2.05
C ASN A 92 8.18 -10.70 -0.59
N VAL A 93 6.89 -10.87 -0.28
CA VAL A 93 6.44 -11.33 1.05
C VAL A 93 6.94 -12.77 1.26
N GLU A 94 7.51 -13.06 2.43
CA GLU A 94 8.09 -14.37 2.72
C GLU A 94 7.00 -15.44 2.89
N PRO A 95 7.12 -16.63 2.24
CA PRO A 95 6.04 -17.62 2.18
C PRO A 95 5.53 -18.15 3.53
N HIS A 96 6.37 -18.17 4.56
CA HIS A 96 5.94 -18.67 5.88
C HIS A 96 4.84 -17.83 6.53
N HIS A 97 4.59 -16.60 6.02
CA HIS A 97 3.50 -15.75 6.50
C HIS A 97 2.14 -16.14 5.91
N TYR A 98 2.10 -16.88 4.78
CA TYR A 98 0.85 -17.22 4.07
C TYR A 98 0.75 -18.68 3.61
N GLY A 99 1.69 -19.52 3.99
CA GLY A 99 1.69 -20.93 3.62
C GLY A 99 2.90 -21.68 4.18
N ASN A 100 2.99 -22.96 3.84
CA ASN A 100 4.08 -23.85 4.29
C ASN A 100 5.05 -24.20 3.15
N GLU A 101 4.91 -23.58 1.98
CA GLU A 101 5.78 -23.86 0.83
C GLU A 101 7.15 -23.23 1.05
N LYS A 102 8.17 -23.87 0.48
CA LYS A 102 9.51 -23.26 0.44
C LYS A 102 9.48 -22.03 -0.46
N SER A 103 10.31 -21.05 -0.11
CA SER A 103 10.46 -19.86 -0.95
C SER A 103 11.01 -20.24 -2.33
N ALA A 104 10.32 -19.77 -3.37
CA ALA A 104 10.78 -19.81 -4.74
C ALA A 104 11.76 -18.66 -5.08
N THR A 105 11.85 -17.65 -4.19
CA THR A 105 12.68 -16.43 -4.37
C THR A 105 13.40 -16.07 -3.05
N PRO A 106 14.25 -16.95 -2.47
CA PRO A 106 14.78 -16.80 -1.11
C PRO A 106 15.62 -15.52 -0.91
N ASP A 107 16.23 -15.01 -1.98
CA ASP A 107 17.10 -13.81 -1.95
C ASP A 107 16.32 -12.51 -2.16
N SER A 108 14.98 -12.58 -2.30
CA SER A 108 14.14 -11.44 -2.63
C SER A 108 13.20 -11.03 -1.48
N HIS A 109 13.49 -11.40 -0.24
CA HIS A 109 12.64 -11.10 0.91
C HIS A 109 13.16 -9.91 1.72
N ASP A 110 12.23 -9.15 2.29
CA ASP A 110 12.49 -8.14 3.31
C ASP A 110 11.79 -8.54 4.62
N ARG A 111 12.50 -9.33 5.43
CA ARG A 111 11.99 -9.86 6.71
C ARG A 111 11.67 -8.78 7.72
N GLN A 112 12.44 -7.68 7.71
CA GLN A 112 12.21 -6.57 8.62
C GLN A 112 10.92 -5.84 8.26
N ARG A 113 10.66 -5.65 6.98
CA ARG A 113 9.42 -5.08 6.49
C ARG A 113 8.23 -6.00 6.78
N ASP A 114 8.31 -7.30 6.49
CA ASP A 114 7.24 -8.26 6.80
C ASP A 114 6.88 -8.25 8.30
N GLY A 115 7.88 -8.33 9.18
CA GLY A 115 7.69 -8.31 10.62
C GLY A 115 7.14 -6.98 11.17
N SER A 116 7.17 -5.92 10.37
CA SER A 116 6.67 -4.60 10.72
C SER A 116 5.32 -4.30 10.09
N SER A 117 5.18 -4.50 8.77
CA SER A 117 3.99 -4.15 8.02
C SER A 117 2.79 -5.03 8.32
N LEU A 118 2.98 -6.36 8.46
CA LEU A 118 1.84 -7.25 8.71
C LEU A 118 1.12 -6.97 10.04
N PRO A 119 1.81 -6.78 11.19
CA PRO A 119 1.14 -6.35 12.42
C PRO A 119 0.55 -4.93 12.34
N LEU A 120 1.21 -4.01 11.62
CA LEU A 120 0.72 -2.64 11.49
C LEU A 120 -0.58 -2.58 10.66
N ILE A 121 -0.72 -3.39 9.63
CA ILE A 121 -1.97 -3.49 8.86
C ILE A 121 -3.13 -3.92 9.75
N LYS A 122 -2.95 -4.98 10.56
CA LYS A 122 -3.98 -5.43 11.50
C LYS A 122 -4.39 -4.33 12.48
N LEU A 123 -3.39 -3.65 13.06
CA LEU A 123 -3.61 -2.55 13.99
C LEU A 123 -4.34 -1.37 13.31
N ALA A 124 -3.98 -1.03 12.06
CA ALA A 124 -4.62 0.04 11.32
C ALA A 124 -6.12 -0.25 11.10
N ILE A 125 -6.46 -1.48 10.70
CA ILE A 125 -7.84 -1.92 10.51
C ILE A 125 -8.59 -1.90 11.85
N GLU A 126 -8.02 -2.48 12.91
CA GLU A 126 -8.61 -2.51 14.25
C GLU A 126 -8.93 -1.11 14.80
N LYS A 127 -8.04 -0.13 14.55
CA LYS A 127 -8.18 1.25 15.04
C LYS A 127 -8.89 2.18 14.05
N GLY A 128 -9.40 1.67 12.94
CA GLY A 128 -10.04 2.47 11.90
C GLY A 128 -9.10 3.55 11.33
N ILE A 129 -7.79 3.28 11.23
CA ILE A 129 -6.83 4.19 10.60
C ILE A 129 -6.94 3.99 9.09
N PRO A 130 -7.27 5.02 8.31
CA PRO A 130 -7.31 4.90 6.86
C PRO A 130 -6.02 4.32 6.28
N LEU A 131 -6.15 3.32 5.41
CA LEU A 131 -5.06 2.55 4.85
C LEU A 131 -5.16 2.51 3.33
N LEU A 132 -4.07 2.88 2.66
CA LEU A 132 -3.87 2.64 1.23
C LEU A 132 -2.65 1.75 1.03
N ALA A 133 -2.76 0.75 0.14
CA ALA A 133 -1.70 -0.21 -0.14
C ALA A 133 -1.50 -0.37 -1.65
N ALA A 134 -0.24 -0.31 -2.13
CA ALA A 134 0.11 -0.44 -3.54
C ALA A 134 1.05 -1.64 -3.77
N CYS A 135 0.79 -2.44 -4.79
CA CYS A 135 1.59 -3.57 -5.24
C CYS A 135 1.90 -4.53 -4.09
N ARG A 136 3.15 -4.59 -3.60
CA ARG A 136 3.52 -5.40 -2.45
C ARG A 136 2.68 -5.07 -1.20
N GLY A 137 2.32 -3.80 -0.99
CA GLY A 137 1.45 -3.39 0.11
C GLY A 137 0.07 -4.05 0.05
N MET A 138 -0.53 -4.21 -1.14
CA MET A 138 -1.79 -4.96 -1.30
C MET A 138 -1.60 -6.44 -0.94
N GLN A 139 -0.49 -7.04 -1.34
CA GLN A 139 -0.15 -8.42 -0.99
C GLN A 139 0.04 -8.58 0.53
N GLU A 140 0.69 -7.61 1.19
CA GLU A 140 0.80 -7.54 2.64
C GLU A 140 -0.58 -7.43 3.33
N LEU A 141 -1.48 -6.61 2.78
CA LEU A 141 -2.86 -6.49 3.27
C LEU A 141 -3.58 -7.84 3.20
N ASN A 142 -3.52 -8.53 2.07
CA ASN A 142 -4.11 -9.86 1.91
C ASN A 142 -3.55 -10.86 2.92
N VAL A 143 -2.22 -10.93 3.06
CA VAL A 143 -1.54 -11.86 3.97
C VAL A 143 -1.85 -11.55 5.44
N ALA A 144 -1.85 -10.28 5.82
CA ALA A 144 -2.21 -9.85 7.17
C ALA A 144 -3.63 -10.29 7.56
N MET A 145 -4.53 -10.38 6.59
CA MET A 145 -5.90 -10.86 6.77
C MET A 145 -6.05 -12.38 6.58
N GLY A 146 -4.95 -13.14 6.49
CA GLY A 146 -4.93 -14.60 6.40
C GLY A 146 -5.11 -15.15 5.00
N GLY A 147 -4.92 -14.36 3.97
CA GLY A 147 -4.91 -14.79 2.57
C GLY A 147 -3.57 -15.41 2.14
N GLU A 148 -3.56 -16.02 0.96
CA GLU A 148 -2.39 -16.65 0.34
C GLU A 148 -1.98 -15.92 -0.95
N LEU A 149 -0.72 -16.11 -1.33
CA LEU A 149 -0.14 -15.55 -2.58
C LEU A 149 0.36 -16.67 -3.51
N TYR A 150 0.25 -16.44 -4.81
CA TYR A 150 1.12 -17.09 -5.78
C TYR A 150 2.52 -16.49 -5.65
N GLN A 151 3.54 -17.35 -5.47
CA GLN A 151 4.92 -16.87 -5.35
C GLN A 151 5.50 -16.38 -6.68
N GLN A 152 5.08 -16.97 -7.79
CA GLN A 152 5.59 -16.71 -9.14
C GLN A 152 4.46 -16.90 -10.15
N LEU A 153 3.72 -15.82 -10.46
CA LEU A 153 2.61 -15.85 -11.43
C LEU A 153 3.05 -16.35 -12.81
N TYR A 154 4.22 -15.95 -13.25
CA TYR A 154 4.80 -16.30 -14.56
C TYR A 154 5.12 -17.80 -14.74
N ASN A 155 4.97 -18.63 -13.71
CA ASN A 155 5.06 -20.07 -13.79
C ASN A 155 3.69 -20.77 -13.94
N HIS A 156 2.62 -19.99 -14.05
CA HIS A 156 1.26 -20.48 -14.21
C HIS A 156 0.71 -20.04 -15.57
N GLU A 157 0.44 -21.01 -16.47
CA GLU A 157 0.01 -20.75 -17.86
C GLU A 157 -1.31 -19.98 -18.00
N GLN A 158 -2.11 -19.96 -16.94
CA GLN A 158 -3.40 -19.24 -16.91
C GLN A 158 -3.26 -17.74 -16.80
N PHE A 159 -2.12 -17.22 -16.36
CA PHE A 159 -1.89 -15.81 -16.19
C PHE A 159 -1.12 -15.20 -17.34
N ILE A 160 -1.46 -13.96 -17.70
CA ILE A 160 -0.67 -13.13 -18.61
C ILE A 160 0.64 -12.69 -17.93
N GLU A 161 1.55 -12.05 -18.68
CA GLU A 161 2.77 -11.51 -18.07
C GLU A 161 2.45 -10.23 -17.28
N HIS A 162 2.63 -10.29 -15.97
CA HIS A 162 2.40 -9.19 -15.04
C HIS A 162 3.67 -8.44 -14.64
N ARG A 163 4.84 -8.91 -15.06
CA ARG A 163 6.11 -8.25 -14.75
C ARG A 163 6.41 -7.15 -15.76
N GLU A 164 7.19 -6.19 -15.33
CA GLU A 164 7.73 -5.15 -16.18
C GLU A 164 8.70 -5.70 -17.23
N ASN A 165 8.80 -5.02 -18.36
CA ASN A 165 9.90 -5.26 -19.30
C ASN A 165 11.19 -4.63 -18.76
N LYS A 166 12.09 -5.42 -18.18
CA LYS A 166 13.35 -4.98 -17.57
C LYS A 166 14.33 -4.34 -18.54
N GLU A 167 14.19 -4.62 -19.86
CA GLU A 167 15.00 -4.02 -20.92
C GLU A 167 14.54 -2.59 -21.28
N ALA A 168 13.33 -2.21 -20.86
CA ALA A 168 12.80 -0.88 -21.11
C ALA A 168 13.38 0.14 -20.11
N ASP A 169 13.38 1.41 -20.52
CA ASP A 169 13.64 2.50 -19.59
C ASP A 169 12.56 2.59 -18.50
N ARG A 170 12.79 3.38 -17.48
CA ARG A 170 11.84 3.52 -16.35
C ARG A 170 10.42 3.87 -16.81
N LYS A 171 10.25 4.73 -17.82
CA LYS A 171 8.94 5.10 -18.35
C LYS A 171 8.26 3.92 -19.06
N GLY A 172 9.02 3.13 -19.80
CA GLY A 172 8.54 1.93 -20.45
C GLY A 172 8.16 0.83 -19.48
N GLN A 173 8.87 0.69 -18.33
CA GLN A 173 8.53 -0.27 -17.28
C GLN A 173 7.17 0.05 -16.64
N TYR A 174 6.80 1.33 -16.51
CA TYR A 174 5.54 1.78 -15.91
C TYR A 174 4.45 2.12 -16.94
N GLN A 175 4.61 1.71 -18.20
CA GLN A 175 3.55 1.89 -19.18
C GLN A 175 2.30 1.09 -18.84
N LEU A 176 1.14 1.50 -19.37
CA LEU A 176 -0.10 0.75 -19.24
C LEU A 176 0.06 -0.65 -19.84
N ALA A 177 -0.34 -1.67 -19.09
CA ALA A 177 -0.15 -3.08 -19.45
C ALA A 177 -1.46 -3.77 -19.84
N HIS A 178 -2.51 -3.62 -19.03
CA HIS A 178 -3.80 -4.24 -19.28
C HIS A 178 -4.96 -3.43 -18.67
N GLU A 179 -6.18 -3.78 -19.08
CA GLU A 179 -7.39 -3.24 -18.48
C GLU A 179 -7.77 -4.08 -17.24
N VAL A 180 -8.19 -3.43 -16.17
CA VAL A 180 -8.83 -4.07 -15.04
C VAL A 180 -10.33 -3.83 -15.08
N SER A 181 -11.12 -4.88 -14.78
CA SER A 181 -12.57 -4.79 -14.59
C SER A 181 -12.86 -4.51 -13.13
N LEU A 182 -13.53 -3.39 -12.83
CA LEU A 182 -13.89 -2.99 -11.47
C LEU A 182 -15.19 -3.68 -11.04
N THR A 183 -15.25 -4.11 -9.78
CA THR A 183 -16.45 -4.72 -9.21
C THR A 183 -17.58 -3.71 -9.21
N ALA A 184 -18.73 -4.08 -9.80
CA ALA A 184 -19.89 -3.20 -9.88
C ALA A 184 -20.37 -2.78 -8.47
N ASN A 185 -20.59 -1.48 -8.27
CA ASN A 185 -20.89 -0.86 -6.97
C ASN A 185 -19.81 -1.03 -5.90
N GLY A 186 -18.61 -1.51 -6.26
CA GLY A 186 -17.46 -1.55 -5.39
C GLY A 186 -16.91 -0.15 -5.10
N LEU A 187 -16.03 -0.08 -4.11
CA LEU A 187 -15.42 1.19 -3.68
C LEU A 187 -14.66 1.88 -4.82
N LEU A 188 -13.83 1.14 -5.58
CA LEU A 188 -13.08 1.70 -6.71
C LEU A 188 -13.99 2.15 -7.86
N ALA A 189 -15.02 1.38 -8.21
CA ALA A 189 -15.97 1.77 -9.24
C ALA A 189 -16.71 3.05 -8.86
N ASN A 190 -17.08 3.21 -7.59
CA ASN A 190 -17.72 4.42 -7.06
C ASN A 190 -16.76 5.62 -7.05
N ILE A 191 -15.49 5.42 -6.67
CA ILE A 191 -14.45 6.47 -6.68
C ILE A 191 -14.20 6.98 -8.11
N LEU A 192 -14.09 6.08 -9.08
CA LEU A 192 -13.79 6.43 -10.47
C LEU A 192 -15.04 6.88 -11.26
N GLY A 193 -16.22 6.34 -10.92
CA GLY A 193 -17.44 6.50 -11.69
C GLY A 193 -17.46 5.70 -13.00
N GLN A 194 -16.64 4.64 -13.11
CA GLN A 194 -16.51 3.74 -14.28
C GLN A 194 -16.33 2.30 -13.81
N ASN A 195 -16.50 1.34 -14.72
CA ASN A 195 -16.41 -0.10 -14.43
C ASN A 195 -15.12 -0.75 -14.96
N SER A 196 -14.24 -0.01 -15.58
CA SER A 196 -12.93 -0.49 -16.02
C SER A 196 -11.90 0.64 -16.13
N HIS A 197 -10.62 0.28 -16.10
CA HIS A 197 -9.51 1.23 -16.26
C HIS A 197 -8.24 0.51 -16.75
N GLN A 198 -7.38 1.22 -17.49
CA GLN A 198 -6.06 0.72 -17.89
C GLN A 198 -5.04 0.97 -16.79
N VAL A 199 -4.26 -0.06 -16.43
CA VAL A 199 -3.28 0.01 -15.36
C VAL A 199 -1.89 -0.44 -15.81
N ASN A 200 -0.85 -0.02 -15.11
CA ASN A 200 0.50 -0.60 -15.24
C ASN A 200 0.59 -1.91 -14.44
N SER A 201 1.59 -2.75 -14.75
CA SER A 201 1.79 -4.03 -14.07
C SER A 201 3.28 -4.34 -13.94
N LEU A 202 3.75 -4.47 -12.69
CA LEU A 202 5.18 -4.64 -12.35
C LEU A 202 5.32 -5.62 -11.17
N HIS A 203 4.71 -6.81 -11.23
CA HIS A 203 4.72 -7.74 -10.10
C HIS A 203 4.85 -9.20 -10.53
N GLY A 204 5.53 -9.99 -9.71
CA GLY A 204 5.68 -11.43 -9.91
C GLY A 204 4.84 -12.27 -8.97
N GLN A 205 4.44 -11.72 -7.80
CA GLN A 205 3.49 -12.31 -6.86
C GLN A 205 2.08 -11.76 -7.11
N GLY A 206 1.05 -12.50 -6.69
CA GLY A 206 -0.34 -12.05 -6.74
C GLY A 206 -1.21 -12.86 -5.78
N ILE A 207 -2.43 -12.40 -5.52
CA ILE A 207 -3.34 -13.05 -4.59
C ILE A 207 -3.81 -14.41 -5.15
N LYS A 208 -3.64 -15.47 -4.34
CA LYS A 208 -4.11 -16.84 -4.60
C LYS A 208 -5.42 -17.12 -3.87
N THR A 209 -5.46 -16.77 -2.58
CA THR A 209 -6.63 -16.90 -1.73
C THR A 209 -6.87 -15.57 -1.05
N LEU A 210 -8.10 -15.05 -1.14
CA LEU A 210 -8.47 -13.79 -0.53
C LEU A 210 -8.52 -13.92 1.00
N GLY A 211 -7.96 -12.95 1.72
CA GLY A 211 -8.00 -12.85 3.17
C GLY A 211 -9.40 -12.63 3.73
N GLN A 212 -9.60 -12.99 4.98
CA GLN A 212 -10.89 -12.81 5.67
C GLN A 212 -11.23 -11.33 5.86
N GLY A 213 -12.50 -10.97 5.69
CA GLY A 213 -12.96 -9.58 5.83
C GLY A 213 -12.53 -8.67 4.68
N LEU A 214 -12.02 -9.24 3.58
CA LEU A 214 -11.71 -8.51 2.36
C LEU A 214 -12.74 -8.80 1.26
N THR A 215 -12.94 -7.83 0.38
CA THR A 215 -13.71 -7.96 -0.85
C THR A 215 -12.85 -7.59 -2.05
N VAL A 216 -13.18 -8.17 -3.22
CA VAL A 216 -12.46 -7.87 -4.46
C VAL A 216 -13.07 -6.63 -5.11
N GLU A 217 -12.20 -5.70 -5.45
CA GLU A 217 -12.54 -4.44 -6.12
C GLU A 217 -12.21 -4.45 -7.62
N ALA A 218 -11.24 -5.27 -8.05
CA ALA A 218 -10.86 -5.36 -9.46
C ALA A 218 -10.23 -6.71 -9.82
N TYR A 219 -10.42 -7.09 -11.08
CA TYR A 219 -9.79 -8.26 -11.71
C TYR A 219 -9.05 -7.87 -12.99
N ALA A 220 -7.89 -8.50 -13.23
CA ALA A 220 -7.22 -8.52 -14.53
C ALA A 220 -8.01 -9.38 -15.55
N PRO A 221 -7.68 -9.30 -16.87
CA PRO A 221 -8.36 -10.09 -17.89
C PRO A 221 -8.24 -11.62 -17.73
N ASP A 222 -7.20 -12.07 -17.07
CA ASP A 222 -6.93 -13.50 -16.75
C ASP A 222 -7.57 -13.97 -15.44
N GLY A 223 -8.32 -13.09 -14.77
CA GLY A 223 -9.03 -13.37 -13.52
C GLY A 223 -8.19 -13.18 -12.26
N LEU A 224 -6.93 -12.71 -12.36
CA LEU A 224 -6.14 -12.35 -11.19
C LEU A 224 -6.77 -11.19 -10.44
N ILE A 225 -6.77 -11.27 -9.10
CA ILE A 225 -7.25 -10.20 -8.23
C ILE A 225 -6.24 -9.04 -8.28
N GLU A 226 -6.71 -7.86 -8.69
CA GLU A 226 -5.91 -6.65 -8.88
C GLU A 226 -6.22 -5.54 -7.88
N ALA A 227 -7.35 -5.62 -7.18
CA ALA A 227 -7.64 -4.71 -6.08
C ALA A 227 -8.56 -5.35 -5.04
N ILE A 228 -8.38 -4.94 -3.79
CA ILE A 228 -9.13 -5.42 -2.63
C ILE A 228 -9.46 -4.26 -1.68
N SER A 229 -10.54 -4.38 -0.92
CA SER A 229 -10.87 -3.48 0.18
C SER A 229 -11.39 -4.24 1.40
N CYS A 230 -11.39 -3.61 2.59
CA CYS A 230 -12.06 -4.17 3.75
C CYS A 230 -13.58 -4.04 3.61
N ILE A 231 -14.32 -5.07 4.06
CA ILE A 231 -15.78 -5.10 4.08
C ILE A 231 -16.34 -4.13 5.13
N ASP A 232 -15.57 -3.83 6.17
CA ASP A 232 -16.00 -2.96 7.27
C ASP A 232 -16.03 -1.50 6.83
N GLU A 233 -17.23 -0.94 6.68
CA GLU A 233 -17.45 0.45 6.28
C GLU A 233 -16.90 1.47 7.29
N SER A 234 -16.57 1.04 8.52
CA SER A 234 -15.93 1.90 9.54
C SER A 234 -14.44 2.13 9.26
N SER A 235 -13.83 1.36 8.34
CA SER A 235 -12.40 1.40 8.05
C SER A 235 -12.17 1.56 6.55
N PHE A 236 -11.64 2.72 6.12
CA PHE A 236 -11.14 2.88 4.77
C PHE A 236 -9.82 2.13 4.62
N ALA A 237 -9.86 0.93 4.08
CA ALA A 237 -8.67 0.15 3.76
C ALA A 237 -8.80 -0.43 2.35
N ILE A 238 -7.90 -0.01 1.46
CA ILE A 238 -7.90 -0.39 0.06
C ILE A 238 -6.48 -0.73 -0.40
N GLY A 239 -6.36 -1.82 -1.17
CA GLY A 239 -5.13 -2.24 -1.82
C GLY A 239 -5.33 -2.38 -3.33
N VAL A 240 -4.33 -1.94 -4.11
CA VAL A 240 -4.29 -2.10 -5.56
C VAL A 240 -2.97 -2.76 -5.98
N GLN A 241 -3.00 -3.65 -6.98
CA GLN A 241 -1.80 -4.40 -7.39
C GLN A 241 -0.89 -3.57 -8.29
N TRP A 242 -1.45 -2.65 -9.07
CA TRP A 242 -0.69 -1.72 -9.90
C TRP A 242 -0.01 -0.62 -9.06
N HIS A 243 0.70 0.28 -9.74
CA HIS A 243 1.41 1.41 -9.15
C HIS A 243 0.67 2.73 -9.43
N PRO A 244 -0.33 3.11 -8.61
CA PRO A 244 -1.11 4.33 -8.82
C PRO A 244 -0.30 5.61 -8.57
N GLU A 245 0.82 5.52 -7.83
CA GLU A 245 1.69 6.65 -7.53
C GLU A 245 2.51 7.12 -8.74
N TRP A 246 2.67 6.24 -9.77
CA TRP A 246 3.39 6.61 -10.97
C TRP A 246 2.58 7.61 -11.80
N ASN A 247 3.12 8.82 -11.95
CA ASN A 247 2.44 9.92 -12.66
C ASN A 247 0.97 10.12 -12.21
N PHE A 248 0.70 9.96 -10.92
CA PHE A 248 -0.64 9.92 -10.34
C PHE A 248 -1.56 11.04 -10.83
N SER A 249 -1.02 12.27 -11.06
CA SER A 249 -1.77 13.44 -11.49
C SER A 249 -2.20 13.41 -12.97
N GLN A 250 -1.66 12.47 -13.76
CA GLN A 250 -1.99 12.30 -15.18
C GLN A 250 -2.98 11.14 -15.41
N ASP A 251 -3.26 10.35 -14.37
CA ASP A 251 -4.20 9.24 -14.40
C ASP A 251 -5.42 9.52 -13.54
N LYS A 252 -6.62 9.32 -14.12
CA LYS A 252 -7.89 9.64 -13.45
C LYS A 252 -8.15 8.76 -12.23
N LEU A 253 -7.90 7.46 -12.33
CA LEU A 253 -8.13 6.52 -11.23
C LEU A 253 -7.17 6.81 -10.08
N SER A 254 -5.89 6.99 -10.39
CA SER A 254 -4.86 7.31 -9.40
C SER A 254 -5.15 8.63 -8.68
N THR A 255 -5.50 9.69 -9.43
CA THR A 255 -5.88 10.98 -8.84
C THR A 255 -7.10 10.84 -7.92
N ALA A 256 -8.13 10.11 -8.36
CA ALA A 256 -9.35 9.90 -7.57
C ALA A 256 -9.08 9.04 -6.33
N LEU A 257 -8.24 8.01 -6.44
CA LEU A 257 -7.87 7.11 -5.35
C LEU A 257 -7.09 7.85 -4.24
N PHE A 258 -6.02 8.59 -4.61
CA PHE A 258 -5.26 9.36 -3.62
C PHE A 258 -6.11 10.46 -2.98
N LYS A 259 -7.00 11.09 -3.76
CA LYS A 259 -7.94 12.07 -3.20
C LYS A 259 -8.90 11.43 -2.21
N ALA A 260 -9.52 10.29 -2.55
CA ALA A 260 -10.44 9.58 -1.66
C ALA A 260 -9.74 9.14 -0.36
N PHE A 261 -8.52 8.62 -0.47
CA PHE A 261 -7.69 8.30 0.70
C PHE A 261 -7.41 9.54 1.55
N GLY A 262 -7.00 10.65 0.94
CA GLY A 262 -6.75 11.91 1.63
C GLY A 262 -7.99 12.48 2.32
N ASP A 263 -9.17 12.35 1.70
CA ASP A 263 -10.45 12.79 2.30
C ASP A 263 -10.77 12.00 3.58
N GLU A 264 -10.55 10.66 3.60
CA GLU A 264 -10.76 9.82 4.79
C GLU A 264 -9.72 10.11 5.88
N VAL A 265 -8.47 10.30 5.49
CA VAL A 265 -7.39 10.71 6.40
C VAL A 265 -7.71 12.07 7.05
N TYR A 266 -8.23 13.01 6.27
CA TYR A 266 -8.63 14.32 6.79
C TYR A 266 -9.84 14.23 7.74
N LYS A 267 -10.81 13.37 7.46
CA LYS A 267 -11.94 13.12 8.39
C LYS A 267 -11.44 12.64 9.74
N ARG A 268 -10.50 11.67 9.74
CA ARG A 268 -9.90 11.18 10.99
C ARG A 268 -9.10 12.27 11.72
N PHE A 269 -8.31 13.06 11.00
CA PHE A 269 -7.57 14.20 11.55
C PHE A 269 -8.48 15.19 12.28
N MET A 270 -9.65 15.49 11.72
CA MET A 270 -10.62 16.43 12.31
C MET A 270 -11.39 15.86 13.50
N GLN A 271 -11.31 14.56 13.77
CA GLN A 271 -11.97 13.88 14.89
C GLN A 271 -11.08 13.78 16.14
N LYS A 272 -9.78 14.05 16.01
CA LYS A 272 -8.83 14.09 17.11
C LYS A 272 -8.81 15.46 17.80
#